data_56163e9830dfcde32bbb823f4e0d8a74
#
_entry.id   56163e9830dfcde32bbb823f4e0d8a74
#
_cell.length_a   1.000
_cell.length_b   1.000
_cell.length_c   1.000
_cell.angle_alpha   90.00
_cell.angle_beta   90.00
_cell.angle_gamma   90.00
#
_symmetry.space_group_name_H-M   'P 1'
#
loop_
_entity.id
_entity.type
_entity.pdbx_description
1 polymer ?
#
loop_
_entity_poly.entity_id
_entity_poly.type
_entity_poly.pdbx_seq_one_letter_code
_entity_poly.pdbx_strand_id
1 'polypeptide(L)'
;MNNVYAYLLNKKVSLKENTLWYTMGTMCSSATSFLLMIYVTRILGVDEAGVFSISYSVGQLMLSIGWFGTRQFQVSDINEEFKFSDYFSLKIFMTIIMMVGCLIYSVFLHFNTYKMLVTFLYCLFLICDVFADLFSARFQQVDKLFLSGMSYIIRILGYNLVILFSLLCFKNLIVAIVLAMIYSALELTFFDLQLIKRISQIKMEFHLDKIIQLIKNCFPLFISSFLTTFIVNVPKNAIELNFDSSVQTYYNIIFMPSYIINLFCMFIFVPLYTSIANTWLNSTKDKFINTVVKLMIFDVLLSLVVFAGCYFLGIPLLELVYGVDLQSVKPSFLILIIAGCFTSMNSILSYIFTVVRRQRFMIYIYVVAMVLAQISVKTLTLNYGIFGASLDYLIGIASITVMFIIGLVLVLRKD
;
A
#
# COMPACT_ATOMS: atom_id res chain seq x y z
N MET A 1 17.14 30.05 3.37
CA MET A 1 16.81 28.62 3.63
C MET A 1 17.13 28.21 5.08
N ASN A 2 18.30 28.47 5.65
CA ASN A 2 18.63 28.05 7.02
C ASN A 2 17.62 28.48 8.10
N ASN A 3 17.03 29.67 8.00
CA ASN A 3 16.05 30.17 8.95
C ASN A 3 14.69 29.47 8.87
N VAL A 4 14.30 28.98 7.67
CA VAL A 4 13.03 28.26 7.48
C VAL A 4 13.08 26.88 8.16
N TYR A 5 14.16 26.15 8.00
CA TYR A 5 14.29 24.82 8.66
C TYR A 5 14.36 24.96 10.18
N ALA A 6 15.07 25.98 10.70
CA ALA A 6 15.11 26.26 12.12
C ALA A 6 13.71 26.63 12.67
N TYR A 7 12.96 27.43 11.93
CA TYR A 7 11.58 27.77 12.28
C TYR A 7 10.69 26.54 12.33
N LEU A 8 10.72 25.69 11.30
CA LEU A 8 9.92 24.47 11.24
C LEU A 8 10.23 23.50 12.39
N LEU A 9 11.52 23.35 12.73
CA LEU A 9 11.92 22.48 13.83
C LEU A 9 11.56 23.03 15.22
N ASN A 10 11.53 24.35 15.39
CA ASN A 10 11.19 24.98 16.66
C ASN A 10 9.67 25.23 16.81
N LYS A 11 8.89 25.07 15.74
CA LYS A 11 7.45 25.25 15.79
C LYS A 11 6.82 24.25 16.76
N LYS A 12 6.12 24.75 17.76
CA LYS A 12 5.27 23.94 18.65
C LYS A 12 3.94 23.67 17.95
N VAL A 13 3.61 22.44 17.76
CA VAL A 13 2.42 21.98 17.03
C VAL A 13 1.58 21.14 17.96
N SER A 14 0.26 21.36 17.98
CA SER A 14 -0.66 20.53 18.75
C SER A 14 -0.75 19.11 18.16
N LEU A 15 -1.12 18.12 18.99
CA LEU A 15 -1.35 16.74 18.53
C LEU A 15 -2.37 16.70 17.37
N LYS A 16 -3.42 17.53 17.45
CA LYS A 16 -4.44 17.63 16.41
C LYS A 16 -3.87 18.15 15.08
N GLU A 17 -3.01 19.16 15.12
CA GLU A 17 -2.35 19.70 13.91
C GLU A 17 -1.36 18.71 13.33
N ASN A 18 -0.56 18.02 14.17
CA ASN A 18 0.33 16.92 13.75
C ASN A 18 -0.42 15.84 12.98
N THR A 19 -1.53 15.38 13.56
CA THR A 19 -2.35 14.32 12.94
C THR A 19 -3.00 14.81 11.65
N LEU A 20 -3.51 16.03 11.62
CA LEU A 20 -4.17 16.60 10.43
C LEU A 20 -3.23 16.65 9.22
N TRP A 21 -2.03 17.23 9.40
CA TRP A 21 -1.04 17.28 8.31
C TRP A 21 -0.66 15.90 7.78
N TYR A 22 -0.43 14.96 8.69
CA TYR A 22 -0.07 13.60 8.31
C TYR A 22 -1.22 12.89 7.57
N THR A 23 -2.45 13.04 8.05
CA THR A 23 -3.64 12.47 7.40
C THR A 23 -3.82 13.06 5.99
N MET A 24 -3.68 14.37 5.83
CA MET A 24 -3.75 15.00 4.50
C MET A 24 -2.67 14.44 3.55
N GLY A 25 -1.44 14.29 4.04
CA GLY A 25 -0.35 13.71 3.24
C GLY A 25 -0.62 12.27 2.81
N THR A 26 -1.12 11.43 3.72
CA THR A 26 -1.46 10.03 3.41
C THR A 26 -2.67 9.93 2.48
N MET A 27 -3.65 10.83 2.57
CA MET A 27 -4.76 10.91 1.62
C MET A 27 -4.28 11.27 0.22
N CYS A 28 -3.38 12.25 0.07
CA CYS A 28 -2.76 12.57 -1.21
C CYS A 28 -2.02 11.34 -1.79
N SER A 29 -1.29 10.61 -0.94
CA SER A 29 -0.59 9.38 -1.35
C SER A 29 -1.56 8.32 -1.86
N SER A 30 -2.67 8.11 -1.16
CA SER A 30 -3.68 7.11 -1.54
C SER A 30 -4.37 7.44 -2.87
N ALA A 31 -4.56 8.73 -3.18
CA ALA A 31 -5.16 9.17 -4.43
C ALA A 31 -4.21 9.04 -5.65
N THR A 32 -2.92 8.94 -5.43
CA THR A 32 -1.90 8.96 -6.49
C THR A 32 -2.07 7.85 -7.51
N SER A 33 -2.27 6.61 -7.06
CA SER A 33 -2.40 5.46 -7.97
C SER A 33 -3.57 5.64 -8.96
N PHE A 34 -4.66 6.20 -8.46
CA PHE A 34 -5.83 6.52 -9.24
C PHE A 34 -5.54 7.63 -10.27
N LEU A 35 -4.92 8.73 -9.84
CA LEU A 35 -4.56 9.86 -10.71
C LEU A 35 -3.58 9.46 -11.80
N LEU A 36 -2.52 8.73 -11.45
CA LEU A 36 -1.51 8.29 -12.43
C LEU A 36 -2.12 7.38 -13.49
N MET A 37 -3.00 6.45 -13.09
CA MET A 37 -3.67 5.57 -14.03
C MET A 37 -4.58 6.35 -15.00
N ILE A 38 -5.28 7.40 -14.52
CA ILE A 38 -6.07 8.30 -15.38
C ILE A 38 -5.17 9.02 -16.39
N TYR A 39 -4.08 9.63 -15.91
CA TYR A 39 -3.18 10.39 -16.79
C TYR A 39 -2.61 9.53 -17.91
N VAL A 40 -2.07 8.35 -17.56
CA VAL A 40 -1.47 7.44 -18.53
C VAL A 40 -2.53 6.94 -19.52
N THR A 41 -3.69 6.47 -19.04
CA THR A 41 -4.76 5.94 -19.90
C THR A 41 -5.30 6.99 -20.88
N ARG A 42 -5.53 8.21 -20.40
CA ARG A 42 -6.10 9.30 -21.20
C ARG A 42 -5.12 9.88 -22.23
N ILE A 43 -3.82 9.93 -21.88
CA ILE A 43 -2.83 10.64 -22.71
C ILE A 43 -2.09 9.68 -23.63
N LEU A 44 -1.72 8.49 -23.14
CA LEU A 44 -0.92 7.50 -23.87
C LEU A 44 -1.74 6.33 -24.42
N GLY A 45 -2.96 6.13 -23.93
CA GLY A 45 -3.83 5.03 -24.35
C GLY A 45 -3.69 3.77 -23.49
N VAL A 46 -4.47 2.75 -23.85
CA VAL A 46 -4.70 1.53 -23.03
C VAL A 46 -3.46 0.65 -22.93
N ASP A 47 -2.69 0.54 -24.01
CA ASP A 47 -1.51 -0.35 -24.03
C ASP A 47 -0.39 0.16 -23.13
N GLU A 48 -0.07 1.44 -23.19
CA GLU A 48 0.91 2.09 -22.31
C GLU A 48 0.42 2.11 -20.84
N ALA A 49 -0.88 2.29 -20.64
CA ALA A 49 -1.48 2.19 -19.31
C ALA A 49 -1.35 0.78 -18.73
N GLY A 50 -1.40 -0.27 -19.56
CA GLY A 50 -1.13 -1.65 -19.14
C GLY A 50 0.32 -1.85 -18.71
N VAL A 51 1.28 -1.32 -19.50
CA VAL A 51 2.70 -1.34 -19.11
C VAL A 51 2.93 -0.61 -17.78
N PHE A 52 2.36 0.58 -17.64
CA PHE A 52 2.46 1.33 -16.37
C PHE A 52 1.81 0.58 -15.21
N SER A 53 0.65 0.00 -15.42
CA SER A 53 -0.13 -0.70 -14.41
C SER A 53 0.60 -1.90 -13.79
N ILE A 54 1.21 -2.75 -14.65
CA ILE A 54 1.99 -3.87 -14.14
C ILE A 54 3.30 -3.40 -13.49
N SER A 55 3.95 -2.38 -14.06
CA SER A 55 5.16 -1.77 -13.47
C SER A 55 4.87 -1.17 -12.10
N TYR A 56 3.73 -0.49 -11.95
CA TYR A 56 3.24 0.01 -10.67
C TYR A 56 3.01 -1.12 -9.68
N SER A 57 2.35 -2.19 -10.10
CA SER A 57 2.02 -3.34 -9.24
C SER A 57 3.28 -4.07 -8.75
N VAL A 58 4.24 -4.31 -9.64
CA VAL A 58 5.56 -4.87 -9.28
C VAL A 58 6.30 -3.90 -8.37
N GLY A 59 6.29 -2.61 -8.68
CA GLY A 59 6.91 -1.57 -7.85
C GLY A 59 6.37 -1.56 -6.41
N GLN A 60 5.05 -1.65 -6.21
CA GLN A 60 4.44 -1.73 -4.88
C GLN A 60 4.85 -3.00 -4.12
N LEU A 61 4.96 -4.14 -4.83
CA LEU A 61 5.47 -5.38 -4.23
C LEU A 61 6.93 -5.22 -3.79
N MET A 62 7.78 -4.66 -4.63
CA MET A 62 9.18 -4.39 -4.33
C MET A 62 9.34 -3.35 -3.23
N LEU A 63 8.50 -2.32 -3.20
CA LEU A 63 8.48 -1.30 -2.16
C LEU A 63 8.23 -1.89 -0.77
N SER A 64 7.44 -2.96 -0.66
CA SER A 64 7.24 -3.67 0.60
C SER A 64 8.56 -4.28 1.15
N ILE A 65 9.48 -4.68 0.25
CA ILE A 65 10.85 -5.13 0.60
C ILE A 65 11.67 -3.91 1.07
N GLY A 66 11.61 -2.79 0.34
CA GLY A 66 12.31 -1.56 0.70
C GLY A 66 11.86 -1.00 2.06
N TRP A 67 10.58 -1.05 2.36
CA TRP A 67 10.03 -0.65 3.66
C TRP A 67 10.40 -1.61 4.78
N PHE A 68 10.38 -2.89 4.54
CA PHE A 68 10.71 -3.99 5.45
C PHE A 68 10.07 -3.89 6.85
N GLY A 69 8.93 -3.20 6.98
CA GLY A 69 8.24 -2.99 8.27
C GLY A 69 9.03 -2.12 9.26
N THR A 70 10.12 -1.49 8.85
CA THR A 70 11.05 -0.73 9.71
C THR A 70 10.38 0.47 10.37
N ARG A 71 9.45 1.16 9.67
CA ARG A 71 8.76 2.32 10.22
C ARG A 71 8.04 2.02 11.53
N GLN A 72 7.24 0.97 11.54
CA GLN A 72 6.46 0.58 12.73
C GLN A 72 7.36 0.22 13.90
N PHE A 73 8.46 -0.49 13.62
CA PHE A 73 9.44 -0.83 14.62
C PHE A 73 10.19 0.41 15.13
N GLN A 74 10.68 1.27 14.24
CA GLN A 74 11.40 2.49 14.59
C GLN A 74 10.56 3.43 15.46
N VAL A 75 9.29 3.66 15.10
CA VAL A 75 8.38 4.52 15.87
C VAL A 75 8.11 3.94 17.28
N SER A 76 8.14 2.62 17.44
CA SER A 76 7.97 1.95 18.74
C SER A 76 9.24 1.91 19.58
N ASP A 77 10.40 2.17 18.99
CA ASP A 77 11.71 2.21 19.67
C ASP A 77 11.90 3.56 20.38
N ILE A 78 11.11 3.77 21.45
CA ILE A 78 11.10 5.02 22.23
C ILE A 78 12.42 5.21 23.00
N ASN A 79 13.07 4.12 23.40
CA ASN A 79 14.32 4.15 24.15
C ASN A 79 15.55 4.32 23.25
N GLU A 80 15.36 4.40 21.94
CA GLU A 80 16.45 4.49 20.94
C GLU A 80 17.51 3.39 21.13
N GLU A 81 17.07 2.12 21.30
CA GLU A 81 17.96 0.96 21.38
C GLU A 81 18.83 0.84 20.11
N PHE A 82 18.24 1.25 18.98
CA PHE A 82 18.93 1.39 17.69
C PHE A 82 19.05 2.85 17.31
N LYS A 83 20.25 3.25 16.90
CA LYS A 83 20.49 4.60 16.40
C LYS A 83 19.86 4.81 15.03
N PHE A 84 19.58 6.05 14.68
CA PHE A 84 19.10 6.39 13.32
C PHE A 84 20.01 5.88 12.21
N SER A 85 21.34 5.85 12.44
CA SER A 85 22.34 5.29 11.53
C SER A 85 22.14 3.79 11.25
N ASP A 86 21.67 3.02 12.24
CA ASP A 86 21.41 1.57 12.08
C ASP A 86 20.21 1.34 11.15
N TYR A 87 19.12 2.11 11.34
CA TYR A 87 17.95 2.11 10.45
C TYR A 87 18.30 2.58 9.04
N PHE A 88 19.13 3.61 8.91
CA PHE A 88 19.57 4.13 7.62
C PHE A 88 20.39 3.10 6.84
N SER A 89 21.32 2.42 7.52
CA SER A 89 22.13 1.35 6.92
C SER A 89 21.27 0.15 6.49
N LEU A 90 20.29 -0.24 7.31
CA LEU A 90 19.32 -1.29 6.93
C LEU A 90 18.50 -0.89 5.70
N LYS A 91 18.05 0.38 5.60
CA LYS A 91 17.29 0.87 4.44
C LYS A 91 18.10 0.82 3.15
N ILE A 92 19.40 1.15 3.20
CA ILE A 92 20.29 0.99 2.02
C ILE A 92 20.34 -0.48 1.60
N PHE A 93 20.57 -1.39 2.55
CA PHE A 93 20.64 -2.82 2.26
C PHE A 93 19.32 -3.35 1.65
N MET A 94 18.17 -2.97 2.23
CA MET A 94 16.86 -3.38 1.71
C MET A 94 16.55 -2.74 0.35
N THR A 95 17.02 -1.54 0.08
CA THR A 95 16.90 -0.90 -1.24
C THR A 95 17.67 -1.67 -2.31
N ILE A 96 18.86 -2.16 -2.01
CA ILE A 96 19.62 -3.00 -2.93
C ILE A 96 18.86 -4.31 -3.21
N ILE A 97 18.35 -4.98 -2.17
CA ILE A 97 17.53 -6.20 -2.32
C ILE A 97 16.26 -5.92 -3.14
N MET A 98 15.59 -4.80 -2.91
CA MET A 98 14.44 -4.34 -3.67
C MET A 98 14.76 -4.23 -5.16
N MET A 99 15.89 -3.61 -5.53
CA MET A 99 16.30 -3.43 -6.94
C MET A 99 16.68 -4.74 -7.60
N VAL A 100 17.43 -5.60 -6.90
CA VAL A 100 17.76 -6.96 -7.38
C VAL A 100 16.48 -7.79 -7.53
N GLY A 101 15.56 -7.72 -6.56
CA GLY A 101 14.26 -8.38 -6.60
C GLY A 101 13.42 -7.91 -7.78
N CYS A 102 13.44 -6.61 -8.11
CA CYS A 102 12.76 -6.06 -9.27
C CYS A 102 13.25 -6.70 -10.59
N LEU A 103 14.56 -6.83 -10.77
CA LEU A 103 15.13 -7.45 -11.96
C LEU A 103 14.76 -8.93 -12.05
N ILE A 104 14.94 -9.70 -10.96
CA ILE A 104 14.60 -11.13 -10.91
C ILE A 104 13.11 -11.33 -11.22
N TYR A 105 12.24 -10.50 -10.61
CA TYR A 105 10.80 -10.62 -10.80
C TYR A 105 10.36 -10.25 -12.22
N SER A 106 10.99 -9.25 -12.84
CA SER A 106 10.74 -8.86 -14.23
C SER A 106 11.12 -9.99 -15.22
N VAL A 107 12.23 -10.70 -14.95
CA VAL A 107 12.61 -11.88 -15.72
C VAL A 107 11.61 -13.02 -15.52
N PHE A 108 11.17 -13.25 -14.29
CA PHE A 108 10.15 -14.28 -13.98
C PHE A 108 8.82 -14.03 -14.70
N LEU A 109 8.41 -12.77 -14.85
CA LEU A 109 7.21 -12.37 -15.60
C LEU A 109 7.42 -12.27 -17.12
N HIS A 110 8.58 -12.66 -17.63
CA HIS A 110 8.93 -12.63 -19.05
C HIS A 110 8.75 -11.25 -19.70
N PHE A 111 9.07 -10.18 -18.97
CA PHE A 111 8.96 -8.80 -19.48
C PHE A 111 9.86 -8.62 -20.70
N ASN A 112 9.33 -7.95 -21.73
CA ASN A 112 10.14 -7.43 -22.81
C ASN A 112 11.05 -6.28 -22.29
N THR A 113 12.04 -5.89 -23.10
CA THR A 113 13.03 -4.86 -22.73
C THR A 113 12.38 -3.55 -22.30
N TYR A 114 11.30 -3.15 -22.98
CA TYR A 114 10.59 -1.90 -22.68
C TYR A 114 9.89 -1.97 -21.30
N LYS A 115 9.10 -3.01 -21.04
CA LYS A 115 8.43 -3.21 -19.74
C LYS A 115 9.44 -3.33 -18.61
N MET A 116 10.55 -4.07 -18.83
CA MET A 116 11.62 -4.19 -17.84
C MET A 116 12.23 -2.84 -17.52
N LEU A 117 12.52 -2.01 -18.52
CA LEU A 117 13.07 -0.66 -18.33
C LEU A 117 12.10 0.25 -17.55
N VAL A 118 10.82 0.27 -17.95
CA VAL A 118 9.79 1.07 -17.26
C VAL A 118 9.65 0.62 -15.80
N THR A 119 9.59 -0.68 -15.55
CA THR A 119 9.48 -1.25 -14.19
C THR A 119 10.70 -0.91 -13.34
N PHE A 120 11.90 -1.04 -13.90
CA PHE A 120 13.14 -0.71 -13.22
C PHE A 120 13.23 0.78 -12.86
N LEU A 121 12.92 1.66 -13.81
CA LEU A 121 12.90 3.11 -13.57
C LEU A 121 11.83 3.50 -12.53
N TYR A 122 10.67 2.84 -12.57
CA TYR A 122 9.64 3.05 -11.57
C TYR A 122 10.10 2.60 -10.17
N CYS A 123 10.78 1.46 -10.06
CA CYS A 123 11.38 1.02 -8.80
C CYS A 123 12.48 1.98 -8.31
N LEU A 124 13.30 2.55 -9.21
CA LEU A 124 14.27 3.60 -8.87
C LEU A 124 13.57 4.85 -8.31
N PHE A 125 12.46 5.28 -8.94
CA PHE A 125 11.64 6.36 -8.42
C PHE A 125 11.13 6.08 -7.00
N LEU A 126 10.71 4.84 -6.71
CA LEU A 126 10.21 4.43 -5.39
C LEU A 126 11.30 4.38 -4.30
N ILE A 127 12.59 4.46 -4.64
CA ILE A 127 13.68 4.61 -3.65
C ILE A 127 13.46 5.89 -2.82
N CYS A 128 12.96 6.95 -3.43
CA CYS A 128 12.60 8.16 -2.70
C CYS A 128 11.53 7.89 -1.63
N ASP A 129 10.56 7.01 -1.90
CA ASP A 129 9.53 6.61 -0.94
C ASP A 129 10.10 5.76 0.20
N VAL A 130 11.10 4.91 -0.07
CA VAL A 130 11.79 4.13 0.96
C VAL A 130 12.48 5.03 1.98
N PHE A 131 13.20 6.06 1.52
CA PHE A 131 13.90 6.98 2.42
C PHE A 131 12.96 7.98 3.08
N ALA A 132 11.94 8.46 2.37
CA ALA A 132 10.91 9.33 2.97
C ALA A 132 10.15 8.63 4.11
N ASP A 133 9.89 7.32 3.99
CA ASP A 133 9.30 6.52 5.07
C ASP A 133 10.20 6.47 6.31
N LEU A 134 11.52 6.27 6.13
CA LEU A 134 12.52 6.31 7.21
C LEU A 134 12.54 7.68 7.91
N PHE A 135 12.57 8.76 7.12
CA PHE A 135 12.62 10.12 7.65
C PHE A 135 11.31 10.48 8.37
N SER A 136 10.18 10.07 7.80
CA SER A 136 8.86 10.22 8.39
C SER A 136 8.76 9.50 9.75
N ALA A 137 9.33 8.29 9.88
CA ALA A 137 9.39 7.58 11.15
C ALA A 137 10.20 8.38 12.19
N ARG A 138 11.33 8.99 11.81
CA ARG A 138 12.13 9.81 12.70
C ARG A 138 11.41 11.10 13.11
N PHE A 139 10.74 11.78 12.19
CA PHE A 139 9.90 12.93 12.53
C PHE A 139 8.81 12.56 13.55
N GLN A 140 8.24 11.36 13.42
CA GLN A 140 7.23 10.87 14.36
C GLN A 140 7.84 10.58 15.74
N GLN A 141 9.04 9.99 15.84
CA GLN A 141 9.73 9.75 17.11
C GLN A 141 10.03 11.04 17.90
N VAL A 142 10.28 12.14 17.20
CA VAL A 142 10.59 13.44 17.83
C VAL A 142 9.37 14.38 17.89
N ASP A 143 8.15 13.85 17.85
CA ASP A 143 6.87 14.59 17.91
C ASP A 143 6.71 15.68 16.83
N LYS A 144 7.34 15.50 15.66
CA LYS A 144 7.27 16.40 14.51
C LYS A 144 6.56 15.75 13.31
N LEU A 145 5.52 14.95 13.56
CA LEU A 145 4.79 14.22 12.52
C LEU A 145 4.21 15.12 11.43
N PHE A 146 3.91 16.40 11.74
CA PHE A 146 3.45 17.38 10.74
C PHE A 146 4.46 17.61 9.61
N LEU A 147 5.78 17.47 9.88
CA LEU A 147 6.82 17.56 8.85
C LEU A 147 6.69 16.41 7.84
N SER A 148 6.37 15.21 8.31
CA SER A 148 6.07 14.08 7.41
C SER A 148 4.88 14.37 6.51
N GLY A 149 3.81 14.95 7.07
CA GLY A 149 2.64 15.34 6.29
C GLY A 149 2.95 16.39 5.23
N MET A 150 3.72 17.41 5.59
CA MET A 150 4.17 18.46 4.65
C MET A 150 5.03 17.87 3.53
N SER A 151 6.04 17.04 3.87
CA SER A 151 6.89 16.35 2.89
C SER A 151 6.05 15.51 1.94
N TYR A 152 5.12 14.67 2.45
CA TYR A 152 4.24 13.87 1.60
C TYR A 152 3.42 14.73 0.65
N ILE A 153 2.81 15.82 1.12
CA ILE A 153 2.01 16.70 0.27
C ILE A 153 2.88 17.31 -0.84
N ILE A 154 4.01 17.91 -0.47
CA ILE A 154 4.90 18.58 -1.44
C ILE A 154 5.40 17.58 -2.48
N ARG A 155 5.92 16.43 -2.04
CA ARG A 155 6.49 15.42 -2.91
C ARG A 155 5.44 14.80 -3.82
N ILE A 156 4.31 14.36 -3.26
CA ILE A 156 3.27 13.63 -3.98
C ILE A 156 2.54 14.52 -4.98
N LEU A 157 2.08 15.69 -4.55
CA LEU A 157 1.43 16.63 -5.48
C LEU A 157 2.41 17.10 -6.54
N GLY A 158 3.66 17.37 -6.14
CA GLY A 158 4.68 17.84 -7.07
C GLY A 158 5.00 16.82 -8.16
N TYR A 159 5.32 15.56 -7.82
CA TYR A 159 5.61 14.58 -8.85
C TYR A 159 4.37 14.20 -9.69
N ASN A 160 3.15 14.23 -9.13
CA ASN A 160 1.93 14.06 -9.91
C ASN A 160 1.78 15.15 -10.98
N LEU A 161 2.03 16.42 -10.62
CA LEU A 161 2.04 17.52 -11.59
C LEU A 161 3.14 17.36 -12.63
N VAL A 162 4.36 16.98 -12.21
CA VAL A 162 5.48 16.73 -13.13
C VAL A 162 5.13 15.60 -14.12
N ILE A 163 4.54 14.50 -13.65
CA ILE A 163 4.10 13.41 -14.55
C ILE A 163 3.05 13.92 -15.51
N LEU A 164 2.01 14.60 -15.04
CA LEU A 164 0.96 15.13 -15.89
C LEU A 164 1.51 16.05 -17.01
N PHE A 165 2.32 17.05 -16.63
CA PHE A 165 2.91 17.97 -17.61
C PHE A 165 3.88 17.26 -18.56
N SER A 166 4.68 16.32 -18.06
CA SER A 166 5.59 15.53 -18.89
C SER A 166 4.86 14.67 -19.92
N LEU A 167 3.76 14.03 -19.52
CA LEU A 167 2.93 13.23 -20.42
C LEU A 167 2.26 14.11 -21.49
N LEU A 168 1.77 15.29 -21.11
CA LEU A 168 1.17 16.24 -22.08
C LEU A 168 2.19 16.77 -23.10
N CYS A 169 3.41 17.08 -22.63
CA CYS A 169 4.45 17.67 -23.49
C CYS A 169 5.18 16.63 -24.36
N PHE A 170 5.55 15.50 -23.77
CA PHE A 170 6.46 14.54 -24.42
C PHE A 170 5.76 13.26 -24.89
N LYS A 171 4.55 12.96 -24.39
CA LYS A 171 3.80 11.71 -24.67
C LYS A 171 4.67 10.46 -24.53
N ASN A 172 5.53 10.45 -23.52
CA ASN A 172 6.49 9.37 -23.27
C ASN A 172 6.50 8.99 -21.78
N LEU A 173 6.20 7.73 -21.49
CA LEU A 173 6.10 7.22 -20.13
C LEU A 173 7.45 7.21 -19.40
N ILE A 174 8.54 6.85 -20.10
CA ILE A 174 9.89 6.83 -19.52
C ILE A 174 10.31 8.24 -19.08
N VAL A 175 10.12 9.23 -19.95
CA VAL A 175 10.45 10.63 -19.64
C VAL A 175 9.67 11.12 -18.43
N ALA A 176 8.38 10.79 -18.34
CA ALA A 176 7.53 11.18 -17.22
C ALA A 176 8.01 10.57 -15.88
N ILE A 177 8.38 9.29 -15.88
CA ILE A 177 8.91 8.61 -14.69
C ILE A 177 10.26 9.20 -14.27
N VAL A 178 11.16 9.44 -15.22
CA VAL A 178 12.49 10.01 -14.94
C VAL A 178 12.39 11.41 -14.36
N LEU A 179 11.53 12.28 -14.93
CA LEU A 179 11.34 13.63 -14.39
C LEU A 179 10.68 13.62 -13.01
N ALA A 180 9.74 12.72 -12.75
CA ALA A 180 9.16 12.53 -11.44
C ALA A 180 10.19 12.03 -10.42
N MET A 181 11.08 11.12 -10.82
CA MET A 181 12.18 10.64 -9.99
C MET A 181 13.13 11.79 -9.62
N ILE A 182 13.52 12.61 -10.59
CA ILE A 182 14.38 13.78 -10.36
C ILE A 182 13.69 14.74 -9.38
N TYR A 183 12.42 15.08 -9.60
CA TYR A 183 11.68 15.95 -8.69
C TYR A 183 11.63 15.39 -7.27
N SER A 184 11.29 14.11 -7.11
CA SER A 184 11.21 13.47 -5.78
C SER A 184 12.56 13.40 -5.09
N ALA A 185 13.64 13.16 -5.83
CA ALA A 185 15.01 13.17 -5.29
C ALA A 185 15.43 14.58 -4.84
N LEU A 186 15.05 15.61 -5.60
CA LEU A 186 15.31 17.01 -5.22
C LEU A 186 14.53 17.37 -3.94
N GLU A 187 13.24 17.04 -3.87
CA GLU A 187 12.43 17.27 -2.68
C GLU A 187 13.03 16.57 -1.46
N LEU A 188 13.30 15.27 -1.56
CA LEU A 188 13.92 14.49 -0.48
C LEU A 188 15.26 15.10 -0.01
N THR A 189 16.06 15.59 -0.95
CA THR A 189 17.39 16.14 -0.65
C THR A 189 17.31 17.54 -0.03
N PHE A 190 16.44 18.41 -0.56
CA PHE A 190 16.35 19.80 -0.14
C PHE A 190 15.38 20.03 1.00
N PHE A 191 14.40 19.16 1.21
CA PHE A 191 13.44 19.29 2.30
C PHE A 191 13.72 18.28 3.42
N ASP A 192 13.52 17.00 3.19
CA ASP A 192 13.61 15.97 4.23
C ASP A 192 15.02 15.82 4.80
N LEU A 193 16.01 15.64 3.92
CA LEU A 193 17.38 15.40 4.34
C LEU A 193 17.98 16.58 5.12
N GLN A 194 17.62 17.84 4.76
CA GLN A 194 18.09 19.02 5.48
C GLN A 194 17.49 19.11 6.89
N LEU A 195 16.23 18.69 7.07
CA LEU A 195 15.58 18.63 8.37
C LEU A 195 16.16 17.50 9.22
N ILE A 196 16.34 16.30 8.63
CA ILE A 196 16.89 15.13 9.35
C ILE A 196 18.33 15.36 9.81
N LYS A 197 19.20 15.98 9.01
CA LYS A 197 20.58 16.31 9.40
C LYS A 197 20.66 17.19 10.67
N ARG A 198 19.60 17.91 11.01
CA ARG A 198 19.53 18.75 12.21
C ARG A 198 18.96 18.04 13.43
N ILE A 199 18.29 16.89 13.22
CA ILE A 199 17.66 16.08 14.27
C ILE A 199 18.52 14.87 14.61
N SER A 200 19.18 14.29 13.61
CA SER A 200 19.91 13.02 13.74
C SER A 200 21.18 13.01 12.93
N GLN A 201 22.17 12.29 13.42
CA GLN A 201 23.40 12.07 12.67
C GLN A 201 23.16 11.02 11.59
N ILE A 202 23.41 11.40 10.32
CA ILE A 202 23.36 10.47 9.20
C ILE A 202 24.79 9.96 8.98
N LYS A 203 25.05 8.77 9.45
CA LYS A 203 26.31 8.07 9.22
C LYS A 203 26.02 6.67 8.68
N MET A 204 26.79 6.23 7.71
CA MET A 204 26.80 4.84 7.28
C MET A 204 27.69 4.04 8.25
N GLU A 205 27.08 3.47 9.26
CA GLU A 205 27.77 2.60 10.21
C GLU A 205 27.22 1.18 10.01
N PHE A 206 27.98 0.31 9.35
CA PHE A 206 27.57 -1.07 9.14
C PHE A 206 27.97 -1.96 10.32
N HIS A 207 27.17 -1.91 11.38
CA HIS A 207 27.27 -2.87 12.48
C HIS A 207 26.41 -4.10 12.12
N LEU A 208 27.03 -5.13 11.55
CA LEU A 208 26.35 -6.34 11.08
C LEU A 208 25.43 -6.95 12.14
N ASP A 209 25.89 -7.01 13.40
CA ASP A 209 25.10 -7.57 14.50
C ASP A 209 23.77 -6.82 14.71
N LYS A 210 23.81 -5.49 14.68
CA LYS A 210 22.63 -4.64 14.81
C LYS A 210 21.70 -4.74 13.61
N ILE A 211 22.26 -4.80 12.41
CA ILE A 211 21.47 -4.98 11.17
C ILE A 211 20.74 -6.31 11.20
N ILE A 212 21.41 -7.41 11.58
CA ILE A 212 20.80 -8.73 11.70
C ILE A 212 19.70 -8.71 12.77
N GLN A 213 19.92 -8.05 13.90
CA GLN A 213 18.92 -7.92 14.95
C GLN A 213 17.70 -7.12 14.48
N LEU A 214 17.91 -6.01 13.76
CA LEU A 214 16.81 -5.24 13.16
C LEU A 214 16.04 -6.06 12.13
N ILE A 215 16.73 -6.84 11.27
CA ILE A 215 16.10 -7.74 10.31
C ILE A 215 15.20 -8.73 11.05
N LYS A 216 15.68 -9.40 12.10
CA LYS A 216 14.89 -10.35 12.88
C LYS A 216 13.66 -9.72 13.51
N ASN A 217 13.80 -8.51 14.04
CA ASN A 217 12.71 -7.78 14.71
C ASN A 217 11.66 -7.26 13.72
N CYS A 218 12.07 -6.80 12.54
CA CYS A 218 11.17 -6.27 11.51
C CYS A 218 10.56 -7.37 10.63
N PHE A 219 11.17 -8.56 10.55
CA PHE A 219 10.75 -9.65 9.64
C PHE A 219 9.28 -10.05 9.78
N PRO A 220 8.69 -10.20 10.99
CA PRO A 220 7.27 -10.53 11.11
C PRO A 220 6.32 -9.47 10.52
N LEU A 221 6.70 -8.19 10.61
CA LEU A 221 5.95 -7.09 10.04
C LEU A 221 6.09 -7.05 8.52
N PHE A 222 7.32 -7.27 8.04
CA PHE A 222 7.61 -7.38 6.62
C PHE A 222 6.82 -8.50 5.97
N ILE A 223 6.88 -9.74 6.51
CA ILE A 223 6.24 -10.89 5.86
C ILE A 223 4.73 -10.71 5.77
N SER A 224 4.09 -10.11 6.77
CA SER A 224 2.66 -9.83 6.76
C SER A 224 2.28 -8.83 5.66
N SER A 225 3.02 -7.72 5.53
CA SER A 225 2.76 -6.71 4.50
C SER A 225 3.08 -7.23 3.11
N PHE A 226 4.17 -7.98 2.95
CA PHE A 226 4.56 -8.59 1.69
C PHE A 226 3.51 -9.58 1.20
N LEU A 227 3.07 -10.51 2.04
CA LEU A 227 2.05 -11.50 1.68
C LEU A 227 0.74 -10.85 1.28
N THR A 228 0.30 -9.82 1.99
CA THR A 228 -0.91 -9.07 1.65
C THR A 228 -0.78 -8.43 0.27
N THR A 229 0.35 -7.77 -0.01
CA THR A 229 0.60 -7.15 -1.31
C THR A 229 0.75 -8.20 -2.41
N PHE A 230 1.37 -9.34 -2.11
CA PHE A 230 1.56 -10.43 -3.07
C PHE A 230 0.22 -11.04 -3.50
N ILE A 231 -0.72 -11.29 -2.57
CA ILE A 231 -2.06 -11.81 -2.89
C ILE A 231 -2.80 -10.90 -3.87
N VAL A 232 -2.69 -9.57 -3.69
CA VAL A 232 -3.24 -8.58 -4.64
C VAL A 232 -2.61 -8.68 -6.02
N ASN A 233 -1.33 -9.05 -6.09
CA ASN A 233 -0.58 -9.15 -7.36
C ASN A 233 -0.77 -10.50 -8.09
N VAL A 234 -1.21 -11.55 -7.41
CA VAL A 234 -1.40 -12.89 -8.02
C VAL A 234 -2.26 -12.83 -9.29
N PRO A 235 -3.49 -12.31 -9.29
CA PRO A 235 -4.30 -12.24 -10.51
C PRO A 235 -3.72 -11.30 -11.58
N LYS A 236 -3.06 -10.21 -11.18
CA LYS A 236 -2.41 -9.27 -12.10
C LYS A 236 -1.24 -9.91 -12.83
N ASN A 237 -0.44 -10.70 -12.13
CA ASN A 237 0.65 -11.46 -12.72
C ASN A 237 0.14 -12.53 -13.71
N ALA A 238 -0.98 -13.18 -13.37
CA ALA A 238 -1.59 -14.18 -14.25
C ALA A 238 -2.13 -13.54 -15.54
N ILE A 239 -2.72 -12.34 -15.46
CA ILE A 239 -3.12 -11.56 -16.63
C ILE A 239 -1.89 -11.19 -17.47
N GLU A 240 -0.84 -10.66 -16.86
CA GLU A 240 0.38 -10.25 -17.56
C GLU A 240 1.06 -11.41 -18.31
N LEU A 241 1.05 -12.62 -17.73
CA LEU A 241 1.67 -13.81 -18.33
C LEU A 241 0.88 -14.41 -19.50
N ASN A 242 -0.43 -14.13 -19.60
CA ASN A 242 -1.31 -14.83 -20.52
C ASN A 242 -2.09 -13.95 -21.49
N PHE A 243 -2.09 -12.62 -21.28
CA PHE A 243 -2.89 -11.67 -22.06
C PHE A 243 -2.09 -10.41 -22.40
N ASP A 244 -2.65 -9.60 -23.31
CA ASP A 244 -2.07 -8.35 -23.73
C ASP A 244 -2.13 -7.25 -22.66
N SER A 245 -1.30 -6.23 -22.82
CA SER A 245 -1.23 -5.09 -21.87
C SER A 245 -2.55 -4.33 -21.74
N SER A 246 -3.38 -4.31 -22.78
CA SER A 246 -4.72 -3.72 -22.72
C SER A 246 -5.62 -4.41 -21.69
N VAL A 247 -5.58 -5.75 -21.60
CA VAL A 247 -6.34 -6.52 -20.62
C VAL A 247 -5.92 -6.17 -19.19
N GLN A 248 -4.62 -5.95 -18.99
CA GLN A 248 -4.06 -5.48 -17.71
C GLN A 248 -4.62 -4.11 -17.32
N THR A 249 -4.78 -3.21 -18.28
CA THR A 249 -5.39 -1.89 -18.08
C THR A 249 -6.84 -2.02 -17.61
N TYR A 250 -7.67 -2.77 -18.35
CA TYR A 250 -9.07 -2.97 -17.99
C TYR A 250 -9.22 -3.56 -16.59
N TYR A 251 -8.43 -4.60 -16.27
CA TYR A 251 -8.45 -5.19 -14.94
C TYR A 251 -8.09 -4.17 -13.83
N ASN A 252 -7.04 -3.36 -14.04
CA ASN A 252 -6.64 -2.39 -13.01
C ASN A 252 -7.63 -1.24 -12.85
N ILE A 253 -8.26 -0.77 -13.94
CA ILE A 253 -9.31 0.26 -13.86
C ILE A 253 -10.48 -0.23 -13.00
N ILE A 254 -10.99 -1.43 -13.26
CA ILE A 254 -12.12 -1.98 -12.49
C ILE A 254 -11.71 -2.44 -11.08
N PHE A 255 -10.42 -2.67 -10.84
CA PHE A 255 -9.88 -3.03 -9.52
C PHE A 255 -9.77 -1.81 -8.58
N MET A 256 -9.50 -0.61 -9.09
CA MET A 256 -9.28 0.60 -8.30
C MET A 256 -10.38 0.92 -7.28
N PRO A 257 -11.69 0.82 -7.60
CA PRO A 257 -12.74 1.09 -6.63
C PRO A 257 -12.73 0.17 -5.40
N SER A 258 -12.20 -1.05 -5.51
CA SER A 258 -12.08 -1.96 -4.36
C SER A 258 -11.15 -1.41 -3.28
N TYR A 259 -10.10 -0.67 -3.64
CA TYR A 259 -9.24 0.05 -2.70
C TYR A 259 -9.92 1.23 -2.04
N ILE A 260 -10.73 1.97 -2.80
CA ILE A 260 -11.47 3.14 -2.29
C ILE A 260 -12.43 2.70 -1.19
N ILE A 261 -13.10 1.56 -1.36
CA ILE A 261 -13.99 0.98 -0.33
C ILE A 261 -13.23 0.78 0.98
N ASN A 262 -12.07 0.11 0.91
CA ASN A 262 -11.25 -0.13 2.10
C ASN A 262 -10.81 1.19 2.76
N LEU A 263 -10.44 2.22 1.99
CA LEU A 263 -10.08 3.53 2.52
C LEU A 263 -11.24 4.18 3.27
N PHE A 264 -12.44 4.23 2.70
CA PHE A 264 -13.62 4.79 3.37
C PHE A 264 -13.93 4.06 4.66
N CYS A 265 -13.86 2.74 4.65
CA CYS A 265 -14.07 1.93 5.85
C CYS A 265 -13.03 2.23 6.93
N MET A 266 -11.76 2.38 6.57
CA MET A 266 -10.70 2.73 7.50
C MET A 266 -10.93 4.11 8.16
N PHE A 267 -11.45 5.10 7.44
CA PHE A 267 -11.80 6.41 8.05
C PHE A 267 -12.86 6.28 9.14
N ILE A 268 -13.79 5.35 9.00
CA ILE A 268 -14.85 5.12 9.99
C ILE A 268 -14.33 4.29 11.16
N PHE A 269 -13.55 3.23 10.89
CA PHE A 269 -13.14 2.26 11.91
C PHE A 269 -11.90 2.65 12.70
N VAL A 270 -10.92 3.37 12.10
CA VAL A 270 -9.69 3.76 12.82
C VAL A 270 -9.97 4.53 14.12
N PRO A 271 -10.89 5.50 14.17
CA PRO A 271 -11.24 6.17 15.43
C PRO A 271 -11.82 5.25 16.50
N LEU A 272 -12.43 4.13 16.09
CA LEU A 272 -13.04 3.16 17.01
C LEU A 272 -12.04 2.16 17.59
N TYR A 273 -10.82 2.08 17.06
CA TYR A 273 -9.82 1.11 17.47
C TYR A 273 -9.45 1.21 18.95
N THR A 274 -9.25 2.43 19.46
CA THR A 274 -8.97 2.64 20.89
C THR A 274 -10.12 2.17 21.78
N SER A 275 -11.37 2.37 21.36
CA SER A 275 -12.56 1.91 22.05
C SER A 275 -12.63 0.39 22.10
N ILE A 276 -12.29 -0.29 20.99
CA ILE A 276 -12.24 -1.77 20.91
C ILE A 276 -11.17 -2.31 21.87
N ALA A 277 -9.97 -1.71 21.86
CA ALA A 277 -8.88 -2.11 22.75
C ALA A 277 -9.25 -1.93 24.22
N ASN A 278 -9.87 -0.79 24.57
CA ASN A 278 -10.36 -0.55 25.94
C ASN A 278 -11.46 -1.54 26.35
N THR A 279 -12.35 -1.94 25.43
CA THR A 279 -13.39 -2.94 25.71
C THR A 279 -12.76 -4.31 25.98
N TRP A 280 -11.71 -4.70 25.27
CA TRP A 280 -10.98 -5.93 25.51
C TRP A 280 -10.30 -5.95 26.89
N LEU A 281 -9.66 -4.84 27.28
CA LEU A 281 -8.88 -4.76 28.53
C LEU A 281 -9.75 -4.60 29.78
N ASN A 282 -10.86 -3.85 29.68
CA ASN A 282 -11.60 -3.36 30.85
C ASN A 282 -13.07 -3.83 30.91
N SER A 283 -13.52 -4.71 30.01
CA SER A 283 -14.91 -5.18 29.97
C SER A 283 -14.98 -6.72 29.95
N THR A 284 -16.20 -7.26 30.09
CA THR A 284 -16.46 -8.69 29.96
C THR A 284 -16.28 -9.18 28.53
N LYS A 285 -15.94 -10.45 28.38
CA LYS A 285 -15.79 -11.12 27.08
C LYS A 285 -17.04 -10.99 26.21
N ASP A 286 -18.23 -11.15 26.79
CA ASP A 286 -19.50 -11.01 26.06
C ASP A 286 -19.70 -9.60 25.50
N LYS A 287 -19.29 -8.58 26.26
CA LYS A 287 -19.35 -7.18 25.79
C LYS A 287 -18.38 -6.94 24.65
N PHE A 288 -17.19 -7.53 24.70
CA PHE A 288 -16.22 -7.47 23.61
C PHE A 288 -16.77 -8.15 22.35
N ILE A 289 -17.28 -9.39 22.46
CA ILE A 289 -17.91 -10.12 21.35
C ILE A 289 -19.05 -9.32 20.73
N ASN A 290 -19.95 -8.77 21.55
CA ASN A 290 -21.05 -7.95 21.06
C ASN A 290 -20.57 -6.71 20.32
N THR A 291 -19.49 -6.06 20.78
CA THR A 291 -18.87 -4.92 20.10
C THR A 291 -18.31 -5.33 18.73
N VAL A 292 -17.57 -6.44 18.67
CA VAL A 292 -17.03 -6.98 17.42
C VAL A 292 -18.13 -7.33 16.43
N VAL A 293 -19.19 -8.03 16.87
CA VAL A 293 -20.32 -8.41 16.03
C VAL A 293 -21.05 -7.18 15.48
N LYS A 294 -21.28 -6.15 16.32
CA LYS A 294 -21.89 -4.89 15.86
C LYS A 294 -21.05 -4.20 14.78
N LEU A 295 -19.72 -4.18 14.93
CA LEU A 295 -18.83 -3.61 13.93
C LEU A 295 -18.87 -4.40 12.62
N MET A 296 -18.86 -5.72 12.69
CA MET A 296 -18.98 -6.57 11.50
C MET A 296 -20.34 -6.37 10.78
N ILE A 297 -21.44 -6.29 11.52
CA ILE A 297 -22.77 -6.00 10.95
C ILE A 297 -22.77 -4.62 10.29
N PHE A 298 -22.20 -3.61 10.95
CA PHE A 298 -22.09 -2.27 10.38
C PHE A 298 -21.29 -2.26 9.08
N ASP A 299 -20.15 -2.97 9.03
CA ASP A 299 -19.33 -3.11 7.82
C ASP A 299 -20.09 -3.80 6.68
N VAL A 300 -20.87 -4.85 6.98
CA VAL A 300 -21.74 -5.52 6.00
C VAL A 300 -22.81 -4.57 5.45
N LEU A 301 -23.49 -3.80 6.32
CA LEU A 301 -24.50 -2.83 5.89
C LEU A 301 -23.88 -1.72 5.01
N LEU A 302 -22.74 -1.20 5.41
CA LEU A 302 -21.98 -0.22 4.61
C LEU A 302 -21.57 -0.81 3.26
N SER A 303 -21.09 -2.05 3.25
CA SER A 303 -20.71 -2.79 2.04
C SER A 303 -21.90 -2.97 1.08
N LEU A 304 -23.09 -3.24 1.59
CA LEU A 304 -24.31 -3.34 0.76
C LEU A 304 -24.67 -2.00 0.11
N VAL A 305 -24.55 -0.90 0.84
CA VAL A 305 -24.79 0.44 0.30
C VAL A 305 -23.77 0.77 -0.80
N VAL A 306 -22.50 0.50 -0.56
CA VAL A 306 -21.43 0.73 -1.55
C VAL A 306 -21.62 -0.16 -2.78
N PHE A 307 -21.96 -1.44 -2.58
CA PHE A 307 -22.23 -2.36 -3.69
C PHE A 307 -23.39 -1.87 -4.55
N ALA A 308 -24.50 -1.43 -3.94
CA ALA A 308 -25.64 -0.87 -4.66
C ALA A 308 -25.25 0.39 -5.46
N GLY A 309 -24.50 1.31 -4.85
CA GLY A 309 -23.97 2.49 -5.54
C GLY A 309 -23.08 2.13 -6.74
N CYS A 310 -22.15 1.20 -6.57
CA CYS A 310 -21.26 0.73 -7.62
C CYS A 310 -22.01 -0.03 -8.74
N TYR A 311 -23.06 -0.76 -8.42
CA TYR A 311 -23.88 -1.48 -9.40
C TYR A 311 -24.52 -0.54 -10.43
N PHE A 312 -25.05 0.61 -9.96
CA PHE A 312 -25.72 1.58 -10.81
C PHE A 312 -24.76 2.61 -11.43
N LEU A 313 -23.82 3.12 -10.67
CA LEU A 313 -23.00 4.27 -11.05
C LEU A 313 -21.53 3.90 -11.35
N GLY A 314 -21.06 2.72 -10.93
CA GLY A 314 -19.64 2.39 -10.97
C GLY A 314 -19.06 2.38 -12.38
N ILE A 315 -19.63 1.60 -13.31
CA ILE A 315 -19.13 1.53 -14.68
C ILE A 315 -19.30 2.88 -15.41
N PRO A 316 -20.47 3.56 -15.42
CA PRO A 316 -20.59 4.86 -16.07
C PRO A 316 -19.57 5.90 -15.58
N LEU A 317 -19.31 5.91 -14.27
CA LEU A 317 -18.33 6.82 -13.69
C LEU A 317 -16.89 6.50 -14.14
N LEU A 318 -16.54 5.21 -14.17
CA LEU A 318 -15.21 4.79 -14.64
C LEU A 318 -15.02 5.09 -16.13
N GLU A 319 -16.02 4.84 -16.97
CA GLU A 319 -16.00 5.17 -18.40
C GLU A 319 -15.81 6.68 -18.62
N LEU A 320 -16.53 7.50 -17.85
CA LEU A 320 -16.38 8.95 -17.89
C LEU A 320 -14.95 9.39 -17.52
N VAL A 321 -14.40 8.81 -16.46
CA VAL A 321 -13.09 9.18 -15.92
C VAL A 321 -11.95 8.69 -16.81
N TYR A 322 -11.98 7.43 -17.25
CA TYR A 322 -10.89 6.82 -18.00
C TYR A 322 -11.03 6.96 -19.53
N GLY A 323 -12.24 7.16 -20.03
CA GLY A 323 -12.53 7.30 -21.47
C GLY A 323 -12.44 6.01 -22.26
N VAL A 324 -12.72 4.89 -21.64
CA VAL A 324 -12.70 3.54 -22.22
C VAL A 324 -14.03 2.85 -21.98
N ASP A 325 -14.48 1.99 -22.89
CA ASP A 325 -15.68 1.17 -22.73
C ASP A 325 -15.40 0.01 -21.74
N LEU A 326 -16.18 -0.09 -20.68
CA LEU A 326 -16.05 -1.07 -19.61
C LEU A 326 -17.30 -1.97 -19.46
N GLN A 327 -18.29 -1.88 -20.34
CA GLN A 327 -19.54 -2.64 -20.23
C GLN A 327 -19.26 -4.15 -20.24
N SER A 328 -18.34 -4.61 -21.08
CA SER A 328 -17.98 -6.02 -21.19
C SER A 328 -17.37 -6.61 -19.91
N VAL A 329 -16.77 -5.78 -19.07
CA VAL A 329 -16.09 -6.21 -17.82
C VAL A 329 -16.92 -5.91 -16.55
N LYS A 330 -18.18 -5.46 -16.70
CA LYS A 330 -19.09 -5.18 -15.58
C LYS A 330 -19.25 -6.36 -14.59
N PRO A 331 -19.39 -7.63 -15.02
CA PRO A 331 -19.46 -8.75 -14.08
C PRO A 331 -18.17 -8.88 -13.22
N SER A 332 -17.00 -8.72 -13.84
CA SER A 332 -15.71 -8.74 -13.17
C SER A 332 -15.56 -7.60 -12.16
N PHE A 333 -16.03 -6.41 -12.54
CA PHE A 333 -16.07 -5.24 -11.65
C PHE A 333 -16.90 -5.52 -10.38
N LEU A 334 -18.09 -6.09 -10.51
CA LEU A 334 -18.93 -6.39 -9.35
C LEU A 334 -18.30 -7.41 -8.40
N ILE A 335 -17.60 -8.41 -8.95
CA ILE A 335 -16.82 -9.37 -8.14
C ILE A 335 -15.72 -8.66 -7.36
N LEU A 336 -14.99 -7.73 -8.00
CA LEU A 336 -13.93 -6.96 -7.34
C LEU A 336 -14.49 -6.03 -6.26
N ILE A 337 -15.69 -5.48 -6.44
CA ILE A 337 -16.37 -4.70 -5.39
C ILE A 337 -16.71 -5.59 -4.19
N ILE A 338 -17.21 -6.80 -4.41
CA ILE A 338 -17.44 -7.78 -3.32
C ILE A 338 -16.12 -8.10 -2.62
N ALA A 339 -15.04 -8.33 -3.37
CA ALA A 339 -13.72 -8.56 -2.78
C ALA A 339 -13.24 -7.34 -1.96
N GLY A 340 -13.50 -6.12 -2.41
CA GLY A 340 -13.24 -4.87 -1.67
C GLY A 340 -13.97 -4.82 -0.33
N CYS A 341 -15.23 -5.28 -0.27
CA CYS A 341 -15.98 -5.40 0.98
C CYS A 341 -15.34 -6.41 1.95
N PHE A 342 -14.91 -7.57 1.46
CA PHE A 342 -14.14 -8.52 2.27
C PHE A 342 -12.80 -7.96 2.72
N THR A 343 -12.13 -7.14 1.90
CA THR A 343 -10.87 -6.45 2.29
C THR A 343 -11.09 -5.52 3.46
N SER A 344 -12.20 -4.78 3.49
CA SER A 344 -12.60 -3.94 4.63
C SER A 344 -12.78 -4.77 5.90
N MET A 345 -13.55 -5.86 5.82
CA MET A 345 -13.75 -6.80 6.92
C MET A 345 -12.42 -7.36 7.45
N ASN A 346 -11.51 -7.73 6.55
CA ASN A 346 -10.17 -8.24 6.92
C ASN A 346 -9.35 -7.20 7.66
N SER A 347 -9.46 -5.92 7.32
CA SER A 347 -8.78 -4.83 8.03
C SER A 347 -9.26 -4.72 9.48
N ILE A 348 -10.57 -4.83 9.72
CA ILE A 348 -11.16 -4.84 11.07
C ILE A 348 -10.69 -6.06 11.86
N LEU A 349 -10.78 -7.25 11.26
CA LEU A 349 -10.40 -8.52 11.91
C LEU A 349 -8.90 -8.55 12.23
N SER A 350 -8.05 -8.09 11.32
CA SER A 350 -6.61 -7.95 11.53
C SER A 350 -6.30 -7.06 12.75
N TYR A 351 -7.03 -5.94 12.90
CA TYR A 351 -6.89 -5.09 14.07
C TYR A 351 -7.33 -5.81 15.36
N ILE A 352 -8.44 -6.55 15.33
CA ILE A 352 -8.92 -7.33 16.46
C ILE A 352 -7.85 -8.35 16.91
N PHE A 353 -7.23 -9.08 15.96
CA PHE A 353 -6.12 -10.00 16.27
C PHE A 353 -4.91 -9.28 16.87
N THR A 354 -4.68 -8.03 16.50
CA THR A 354 -3.64 -7.19 17.09
C THR A 354 -3.98 -6.84 18.55
N VAL A 355 -5.21 -6.44 18.84
CA VAL A 355 -5.71 -6.14 20.18
C VAL A 355 -5.62 -7.36 21.11
N VAL A 356 -6.00 -8.52 20.61
CA VAL A 356 -5.94 -9.81 21.38
C VAL A 356 -4.51 -10.38 21.45
N ARG A 357 -3.51 -9.69 20.88
CA ARG A 357 -2.08 -10.10 20.85
C ARG A 357 -1.81 -11.46 20.20
N ARG A 358 -2.59 -11.82 19.17
CA ARG A 358 -2.43 -13.07 18.40
C ARG A 358 -1.92 -12.82 16.97
N GLN A 359 -1.09 -11.81 16.77
CA GLN A 359 -0.58 -11.38 15.46
C GLN A 359 0.15 -12.49 14.68
N ARG A 360 0.88 -13.38 15.37
CA ARG A 360 1.58 -14.50 14.72
C ARG A 360 0.64 -15.41 13.92
N PHE A 361 -0.61 -15.52 14.36
CA PHE A 361 -1.61 -16.34 13.66
C PHE A 361 -1.97 -15.74 12.28
N MET A 362 -1.89 -14.43 12.13
CA MET A 362 -2.17 -13.74 10.87
C MET A 362 -1.25 -14.18 9.75
N ILE A 363 0.03 -14.46 10.05
CA ILE A 363 1.00 -14.92 9.05
C ILE A 363 0.54 -16.24 8.42
N TYR A 364 0.07 -17.18 9.24
CA TYR A 364 -0.44 -18.46 8.75
C TYR A 364 -1.67 -18.27 7.84
N ILE A 365 -2.57 -17.37 8.21
CA ILE A 365 -3.75 -17.03 7.41
C ILE A 365 -3.33 -16.51 6.03
N TYR A 366 -2.41 -15.53 5.99
CA TYR A 366 -1.94 -14.96 4.73
C TYR A 366 -1.18 -15.98 3.87
N VAL A 367 -0.37 -16.84 4.47
CA VAL A 367 0.34 -17.92 3.74
C VAL A 367 -0.66 -18.88 3.09
N VAL A 368 -1.67 -19.34 3.84
CA VAL A 368 -2.69 -20.25 3.30
C VAL A 368 -3.48 -19.58 2.19
N ALA A 369 -3.89 -18.32 2.36
CA ALA A 369 -4.62 -17.58 1.35
C ALA A 369 -3.77 -17.37 0.07
N MET A 370 -2.48 -17.07 0.22
CA MET A 370 -1.54 -16.95 -0.90
C MET A 370 -1.44 -18.27 -1.68
N VAL A 371 -1.31 -19.38 -0.97
CA VAL A 371 -1.22 -20.73 -1.61
C VAL A 371 -2.52 -21.04 -2.36
N LEU A 372 -3.69 -20.77 -1.76
CA LEU A 372 -4.99 -20.98 -2.41
C LEU A 372 -5.11 -20.15 -3.69
N ALA A 373 -4.81 -18.83 -3.62
CA ALA A 373 -4.81 -17.96 -4.80
C ALA A 373 -3.83 -18.48 -5.87
N GLN A 374 -2.61 -18.87 -5.50
CA GLN A 374 -1.61 -19.35 -6.47
C GLN A 374 -2.02 -20.65 -7.17
N ILE A 375 -2.78 -21.53 -6.50
CA ILE A 375 -3.27 -22.78 -7.10
C ILE A 375 -4.42 -22.51 -8.09
N SER A 376 -5.34 -21.61 -7.74
CA SER A 376 -6.56 -21.37 -8.53
C SER A 376 -6.35 -20.40 -9.69
N VAL A 377 -5.40 -19.46 -9.58
CA VAL A 377 -5.24 -18.34 -10.52
C VAL A 377 -5.05 -18.78 -11.96
N LYS A 378 -4.16 -19.76 -12.22
CA LYS A 378 -3.84 -20.20 -13.59
C LYS A 378 -5.08 -20.75 -14.29
N THR A 379 -5.80 -21.67 -13.64
CA THR A 379 -6.98 -22.31 -14.20
C THR A 379 -8.11 -21.31 -14.41
N LEU A 380 -8.37 -20.45 -13.44
CA LEU A 380 -9.44 -19.45 -13.53
C LEU A 380 -9.14 -18.40 -14.60
N THR A 381 -7.91 -17.89 -14.63
CA THR A 381 -7.55 -16.80 -15.56
C THR A 381 -7.50 -17.30 -17.01
N LEU A 382 -6.97 -18.51 -17.27
CA LEU A 382 -6.94 -19.07 -18.63
C LEU A 382 -8.33 -19.38 -19.18
N ASN A 383 -9.25 -19.87 -18.33
CA ASN A 383 -10.59 -20.27 -18.79
C ASN A 383 -11.57 -19.09 -18.87
N TYR A 384 -11.42 -18.06 -18.01
CA TYR A 384 -12.41 -17.00 -17.86
C TYR A 384 -11.83 -15.58 -17.98
N GLY A 385 -10.54 -15.42 -18.36
CA GLY A 385 -9.91 -14.13 -18.57
C GLY A 385 -9.99 -13.20 -17.34
N ILE A 386 -10.38 -11.95 -17.53
CA ILE A 386 -10.55 -10.94 -16.47
C ILE A 386 -11.52 -11.41 -15.38
N PHE A 387 -12.59 -12.08 -15.76
CA PHE A 387 -13.58 -12.61 -14.82
C PHE A 387 -12.95 -13.65 -13.89
N GLY A 388 -12.14 -14.58 -14.46
CA GLY A 388 -11.40 -15.58 -13.70
C GLY A 388 -10.37 -14.97 -12.74
N ALA A 389 -9.64 -13.96 -13.18
CA ALA A 389 -8.72 -13.20 -12.33
C ALA A 389 -9.44 -12.49 -11.16
N SER A 390 -10.64 -11.95 -11.42
CA SER A 390 -11.47 -11.31 -10.39
C SER A 390 -12.01 -12.32 -9.38
N LEU A 391 -12.41 -13.51 -9.84
CA LEU A 391 -12.83 -14.61 -8.96
C LEU A 391 -11.67 -15.11 -8.09
N ASP A 392 -10.47 -15.25 -8.66
CA ASP A 392 -9.29 -15.65 -7.91
C ASP A 392 -8.98 -14.68 -6.77
N TYR A 393 -9.01 -13.38 -7.06
CA TYR A 393 -8.85 -12.35 -6.04
C TYR A 393 -9.91 -12.46 -4.93
N LEU A 394 -11.18 -12.65 -5.30
CA LEU A 394 -12.26 -12.84 -4.33
C LEU A 394 -12.04 -14.08 -3.46
N ILE A 395 -11.64 -15.21 -4.05
CA ILE A 395 -11.35 -16.45 -3.32
C ILE A 395 -10.21 -16.23 -2.31
N GLY A 396 -9.12 -15.59 -2.74
CA GLY A 396 -8.00 -15.26 -1.87
C GLY A 396 -8.43 -14.40 -0.68
N ILE A 397 -9.13 -13.29 -0.93
CA ILE A 397 -9.55 -12.35 0.13
C ILE A 397 -10.65 -12.95 1.03
N ALA A 398 -11.62 -13.66 0.47
CA ALA A 398 -12.68 -14.32 1.25
C ALA A 398 -12.11 -15.43 2.14
N SER A 399 -11.11 -16.19 1.66
CA SER A 399 -10.44 -17.21 2.48
C SER A 399 -9.77 -16.61 3.72
N ILE A 400 -9.17 -15.41 3.60
CA ILE A 400 -8.60 -14.67 4.73
C ILE A 400 -9.71 -14.36 5.76
N THR A 401 -10.84 -13.82 5.29
CA THR A 401 -11.97 -13.50 6.17
C THR A 401 -12.47 -14.72 6.94
N VAL A 402 -12.69 -15.82 6.23
CA VAL A 402 -13.17 -17.08 6.85
C VAL A 402 -12.17 -17.58 7.90
N MET A 403 -10.87 -17.60 7.57
CA MET A 403 -9.83 -18.03 8.51
C MET A 403 -9.70 -17.09 9.72
N PHE A 404 -9.86 -15.77 9.53
CA PHE A 404 -9.90 -14.82 10.64
C PHE A 404 -11.10 -15.09 11.57
N ILE A 405 -12.28 -15.31 11.03
CA ILE A 405 -13.50 -15.59 11.82
C ILE A 405 -13.31 -16.90 12.61
N ILE A 406 -12.87 -17.97 11.96
CA ILE A 406 -12.58 -19.25 12.62
C ILE A 406 -11.52 -19.06 13.74
N GLY A 407 -10.43 -18.39 13.41
CA GLY A 407 -9.36 -18.11 14.36
C GLY A 407 -9.83 -17.29 15.57
N LEU A 408 -10.68 -16.28 15.35
CA LEU A 408 -11.26 -15.46 16.41
C LEU A 408 -12.15 -16.32 17.35
N VAL A 409 -13.02 -17.16 16.78
CA VAL A 409 -13.86 -18.08 17.56
C VAL A 409 -13.00 -19.03 18.40
N LEU A 410 -11.92 -19.58 17.84
CA LEU A 410 -11.01 -20.48 18.56
C LEU A 410 -10.26 -19.78 19.69
N VAL A 411 -9.80 -18.55 19.46
CA VAL A 411 -9.12 -17.74 20.49
C VAL A 411 -10.10 -17.39 21.60
N LEU A 412 -11.29 -16.93 21.26
CA LEU A 412 -12.32 -16.56 22.24
C LEU A 412 -12.85 -17.76 23.05
N ARG A 413 -12.74 -18.97 22.59
CA ARG A 413 -13.09 -20.18 23.37
C ARG A 413 -12.03 -20.59 24.37
N LYS A 414 -10.75 -20.26 24.11
CA LYS A 414 -9.63 -20.69 24.96
C LYS A 414 -9.33 -19.71 26.10
N ASP A 415 -9.58 -18.42 25.87
CA ASP A 415 -9.46 -17.35 26.89
C ASP A 415 -10.82 -17.14 27.59
#